data_e70054953421e78261aa8cada404e3a7
#
_entry.id   e70054953421e78261aa8cada404e3a7
#
_cell.length_a   1.000
_cell.length_b   1.000
_cell.length_c   1.000
_cell.angle_alpha   90.00
_cell.angle_beta   90.00
_cell.angle_gamma   90.00
#
_symmetry.space_group_name_H-M   'P 1'
#
loop_
_entity.id
_entity.type
_entity.pdbx_description
1 polymer ?
#
loop_
_entity_poly.entity_id
_entity_poly.type
_entity_poly.pdbx_seq_one_letter_code
_entity_poly.pdbx_strand_id
1 'polypeptide(L)'
;MILPSRPRRRVARRLTAAGIFLLGLAGCATPQLQALVGSRSAGIPQRAELEAVPFFPQEDYQCGPAALAMVLSAGGKAIEPEVLRPQVYLPDRHGSLQIEMLAAARRNGFVAIELAPSLPDLLAEIAAGNPVVVLQNLALDWYPAWHYAVAIGYDLKARRITLRSGTERRLQMPLDTFEHTWRRSGYWAMLALPPRRLPASVAAGDYLSAVARLEKTGRAASAREAYESALERWPDDLTALIGLGNTAHRDGDLEAAEQAFRRAILAHPQSAAAHNNLAQTLEELDRHDEALAEAREAVGLGGPLEDVSMRTLDAIVSHAGRGEQEWNQ
;
A
#
# COMPACT_ATOMS: atom_id res chain seq x y z
N MET A 1 -4.39 -32.77 76.28
CA MET A 1 -5.02 -32.94 74.97
C MET A 1 -4.59 -31.76 74.14
N ILE A 2 -3.50 -31.99 73.35
CA ILE A 2 -2.78 -30.89 72.64
C ILE A 2 -3.13 -31.02 71.17
N LEU A 3 -3.70 -29.95 70.57
CA LEU A 3 -3.98 -29.81 69.13
C LEU A 3 -2.78 -29.19 68.40
N PRO A 4 -2.35 -29.67 67.24
CA PRO A 4 -1.21 -29.11 66.50
C PRO A 4 -1.63 -27.94 65.60
N SER A 5 -0.76 -26.94 65.56
CA SER A 5 -0.81 -25.76 64.74
C SER A 5 -0.61 -26.04 63.24
N ARG A 6 -1.40 -25.37 62.36
CA ARG A 6 -1.30 -25.45 60.89
C ARG A 6 -0.29 -24.43 60.34
N PRO A 7 0.67 -24.82 59.52
CA PRO A 7 1.46 -23.89 58.70
C PRO A 7 0.97 -23.92 57.26
N ARG A 8 -0.01 -23.13 56.86
CA ARG A 8 -0.51 -23.08 55.47
C ARG A 8 -0.49 -21.69 54.78
N ARG A 9 0.11 -20.65 55.40
CA ARG A 9 0.05 -19.29 54.83
C ARG A 9 1.30 -18.78 54.10
N ARG A 10 2.43 -19.51 54.12
CA ARG A 10 3.68 -19.02 53.50
C ARG A 10 3.91 -19.48 52.05
N VAL A 11 3.27 -20.52 51.58
CA VAL A 11 3.47 -21.04 50.20
C VAL A 11 2.65 -20.25 49.19
N ALA A 12 1.45 -19.81 49.53
CA ALA A 12 0.59 -19.04 48.62
C ALA A 12 1.14 -17.65 48.26
N ARG A 13 1.86 -17.00 49.19
CA ARG A 13 2.50 -15.69 48.91
C ARG A 13 3.71 -15.73 47.98
N ARG A 14 4.43 -16.89 47.94
CA ARG A 14 5.58 -17.05 47.04
C ARG A 14 5.18 -17.36 45.60
N LEU A 15 4.07 -18.02 45.39
CA LEU A 15 3.52 -18.33 44.06
C LEU A 15 2.92 -17.09 43.37
N THR A 16 2.25 -16.22 44.13
CA THR A 16 1.72 -14.95 43.59
C THR A 16 2.83 -13.97 43.21
N ALA A 17 3.90 -13.87 43.97
CA ALA A 17 5.04 -12.99 43.63
C ALA A 17 5.83 -13.49 42.42
N ALA A 18 6.00 -14.82 42.26
CA ALA A 18 6.65 -15.41 41.08
C ALA A 18 5.78 -15.25 39.80
N GLY A 19 4.44 -15.37 39.92
CA GLY A 19 3.52 -15.17 38.80
C GLY A 19 3.49 -13.72 38.30
N ILE A 20 3.55 -12.74 39.18
CA ILE A 20 3.60 -11.32 38.83
C ILE A 20 4.94 -10.96 38.17
N PHE A 21 6.05 -11.58 38.59
CA PHE A 21 7.36 -11.35 38.00
C PHE A 21 7.49 -11.95 36.60
N LEU A 22 6.84 -13.09 36.31
CA LEU A 22 6.82 -13.73 34.99
C LEU A 22 5.94 -12.96 33.98
N LEU A 23 4.87 -12.32 34.42
CA LEU A 23 4.04 -11.44 33.58
C LEU A 23 4.76 -10.13 33.19
N GLY A 24 5.67 -9.62 34.04
CA GLY A 24 6.48 -8.43 33.76
C GLY A 24 7.53 -8.64 32.67
N LEU A 25 8.00 -9.86 32.44
CA LEU A 25 9.03 -10.18 31.43
C LEU A 25 8.47 -10.27 30.00
N ALA A 26 7.17 -10.48 29.82
CA ALA A 26 6.54 -10.55 28.51
C ALA A 26 6.45 -9.16 27.82
N GLY A 27 6.52 -8.07 28.58
CA GLY A 27 6.44 -6.69 28.06
C GLY A 27 7.66 -6.22 27.29
N CYS A 28 8.82 -6.85 27.47
CA CYS A 28 10.09 -6.44 26.86
C CYS A 28 10.48 -7.26 25.62
N ALA A 29 9.62 -8.14 25.12
CA ALA A 29 9.93 -8.95 23.94
C ALA A 29 9.87 -8.13 22.66
N THR A 30 10.92 -8.21 21.81
CA THR A 30 10.97 -7.72 20.44
C THR A 30 10.96 -8.91 19.49
N PRO A 31 9.79 -9.51 19.21
CA PRO A 31 9.70 -10.80 18.55
C PRO A 31 10.19 -10.77 17.12
N GLN A 32 9.96 -9.67 16.40
CA GLN A 32 10.37 -9.56 15.01
C GLN A 32 11.88 -9.36 14.87
N LEU A 33 12.49 -8.55 15.72
CA LEU A 33 13.95 -8.39 15.75
C LEU A 33 14.64 -9.68 16.16
N GLN A 34 14.10 -10.41 17.13
CA GLN A 34 14.65 -11.71 17.54
C GLN A 34 14.58 -12.73 16.41
N ALA A 35 13.45 -12.81 15.71
CA ALA A 35 13.29 -13.66 14.54
C ALA A 35 14.26 -13.29 13.42
N LEU A 36 14.44 -11.98 13.16
CA LEU A 36 15.33 -11.46 12.12
C LEU A 36 16.81 -11.81 12.42
N VAL A 37 17.24 -11.74 13.68
CA VAL A 37 18.61 -12.07 14.09
C VAL A 37 18.84 -13.58 14.12
N GLY A 38 17.80 -14.36 14.45
CA GLY A 38 17.82 -15.83 14.52
C GLY A 38 17.80 -16.51 13.16
N SER A 39 17.08 -15.94 12.18
CA SER A 39 17.14 -16.34 10.78
C SER A 39 18.24 -15.49 10.11
N ARG A 40 19.26 -16.13 9.53
CA ARG A 40 20.14 -15.37 8.60
C ARG A 40 19.20 -14.75 7.57
N SER A 41 19.02 -13.43 7.64
CA SER A 41 18.10 -12.64 6.79
C SER A 41 18.47 -12.86 5.32
N ALA A 42 17.99 -13.94 4.71
CA ALA A 42 18.27 -14.28 3.34
C ALA A 42 17.68 -13.15 2.47
N GLY A 43 18.57 -12.35 1.85
CA GLY A 43 18.20 -11.32 0.90
C GLY A 43 18.21 -9.87 1.38
N ILE A 44 18.31 -9.59 2.69
CA ILE A 44 18.41 -8.20 3.19
C ILE A 44 19.89 -7.84 3.43
N PRO A 45 20.43 -6.75 2.85
CA PRO A 45 21.78 -6.27 3.13
C PRO A 45 21.99 -5.97 4.62
N GLN A 46 23.23 -6.10 5.09
CA GLN A 46 23.56 -5.81 6.50
C GLN A 46 23.35 -4.34 6.88
N ARG A 47 23.38 -3.45 5.89
CA ARG A 47 23.21 -2.01 6.08
C ARG A 47 22.63 -1.39 4.81
N ALA A 48 21.73 -0.43 4.99
CA ALA A 48 21.27 0.49 3.96
C ALA A 48 21.00 1.86 4.58
N GLU A 49 21.20 2.94 3.82
CA GLU A 49 20.85 4.30 4.24
C GLU A 49 20.53 5.18 3.02
N LEU A 50 19.40 5.86 3.06
CA LEU A 50 18.87 6.73 2.02
C LEU A 50 19.17 8.20 2.36
N GLU A 51 20.42 8.60 2.22
CA GLU A 51 20.92 9.93 2.62
C GLU A 51 20.25 11.07 1.83
N ALA A 52 19.86 10.80 0.58
CA ALA A 52 19.22 11.76 -0.33
C ALA A 52 17.77 12.11 0.06
N VAL A 53 17.14 11.38 0.99
CA VAL A 53 15.80 11.73 1.47
C VAL A 53 15.86 13.11 2.14
N PRO A 54 15.07 14.11 1.66
CA PRO A 54 15.09 15.44 2.22
C PRO A 54 14.66 15.42 3.69
N PHE A 55 14.96 16.50 4.38
CA PHE A 55 14.58 16.66 5.78
C PHE A 55 13.84 17.98 5.96
N PHE A 56 12.61 17.88 6.45
CA PHE A 56 11.81 18.99 6.92
C PHE A 56 11.70 18.89 8.43
N PRO A 57 12.26 19.84 9.21
CA PRO A 57 12.10 19.87 10.65
C PRO A 57 10.61 19.89 11.03
N GLN A 58 10.26 19.14 12.05
CA GLN A 58 8.87 19.00 12.49
C GLN A 58 8.65 19.94 13.67
N GLU A 59 7.82 20.95 13.47
CA GLU A 59 7.26 21.75 14.55
C GLU A 59 6.14 20.97 15.25
N ASP A 60 5.62 21.52 16.35
CA ASP A 60 4.56 20.89 17.12
C ASP A 60 3.36 20.51 16.24
N TYR A 61 2.91 19.26 16.36
CA TYR A 61 1.78 18.66 15.64
C TYR A 61 1.91 18.54 14.11
N GLN A 62 3.07 18.83 13.52
CA GLN A 62 3.29 18.79 12.07
C GLN A 62 4.05 17.54 11.58
N CYS A 63 4.19 16.52 12.42
CA CYS A 63 4.92 15.30 12.06
C CYS A 63 4.33 14.58 10.83
N GLY A 64 3.00 14.56 10.65
CA GLY A 64 2.34 13.96 9.49
C GLY A 64 2.67 14.67 8.18
N PRO A 65 2.36 15.98 8.03
CA PRO A 65 2.70 16.75 6.84
C PRO A 65 4.18 16.69 6.47
N ALA A 66 5.09 16.83 7.46
CA ALA A 66 6.52 16.79 7.23
C ALA A 66 7.01 15.40 6.78
N ALA A 67 6.57 14.32 7.44
CA ALA A 67 6.92 12.96 7.04
C ALA A 67 6.44 12.65 5.60
N LEU A 68 5.21 13.07 5.26
CA LEU A 68 4.67 12.88 3.93
C LEU A 68 5.46 13.70 2.88
N ALA A 69 5.79 14.96 3.18
CA ALA A 69 6.58 15.81 2.29
C ALA A 69 7.96 15.19 1.99
N MET A 70 8.62 14.62 3.01
CA MET A 70 9.92 13.94 2.84
C MET A 70 9.84 12.79 1.85
N VAL A 71 8.84 11.91 1.95
CA VAL A 71 8.74 10.73 1.05
C VAL A 71 8.25 11.11 -0.34
N LEU A 72 7.33 12.07 -0.49
CA LEU A 72 6.91 12.56 -1.81
C LEU A 72 8.05 13.27 -2.53
N SER A 73 8.83 14.09 -1.81
CA SER A 73 9.99 14.77 -2.38
C SER A 73 11.12 13.79 -2.73
N ALA A 74 11.35 12.75 -1.93
CA ALA A 74 12.26 11.66 -2.27
C ALA A 74 11.81 10.89 -3.53
N GLY A 75 10.50 10.83 -3.78
CA GLY A 75 9.90 10.26 -4.99
C GLY A 75 9.88 11.21 -6.20
N GLY A 76 10.52 12.37 -6.11
CA GLY A 76 10.66 13.31 -7.24
C GLY A 76 9.62 14.44 -7.29
N LYS A 77 8.70 14.54 -6.35
CA LYS A 77 7.73 15.63 -6.26
C LYS A 77 8.14 16.61 -5.17
N ALA A 78 8.86 17.67 -5.54
CA ALA A 78 9.19 18.76 -4.62
C ALA A 78 7.89 19.35 -4.04
N ILE A 79 7.67 19.18 -2.73
CA ILE A 79 6.49 19.65 -2.02
C ILE A 79 6.85 19.96 -0.56
N GLU A 80 6.41 21.11 -0.09
CA GLU A 80 6.64 21.55 1.29
C GLU A 80 5.54 21.05 2.23
N PRO A 81 5.83 20.85 3.53
CA PRO A 81 4.85 20.40 4.53
C PRO A 81 3.60 21.27 4.61
N GLU A 82 3.73 22.58 4.41
CA GLU A 82 2.65 23.56 4.46
C GLU A 82 1.57 23.30 3.40
N VAL A 83 1.96 22.81 2.22
CA VAL A 83 1.03 22.43 1.13
C VAL A 83 0.24 21.16 1.49
N LEU A 84 0.86 20.27 2.27
CA LEU A 84 0.23 19.02 2.72
C LEU A 84 -0.60 19.18 4.00
N ARG A 85 -0.28 20.19 4.81
CA ARG A 85 -0.96 20.43 6.08
C ARG A 85 -2.49 20.43 5.97
N PRO A 86 -3.14 21.20 5.06
CA PRO A 86 -4.59 21.17 4.92
C PRO A 86 -5.15 19.84 4.43
N GLN A 87 -4.32 18.93 3.93
CA GLN A 87 -4.72 17.64 3.40
C GLN A 87 -4.68 16.52 4.45
N VAL A 88 -3.85 16.66 5.49
CA VAL A 88 -3.59 15.56 6.44
C VAL A 88 -3.73 15.95 7.91
N TYR A 89 -3.63 17.25 8.25
CA TYR A 89 -3.72 17.71 9.63
C TYR A 89 -5.16 17.97 10.04
N LEU A 90 -5.56 17.38 11.16
CA LEU A 90 -6.88 17.56 11.78
C LEU A 90 -6.74 18.40 13.04
N PRO A 91 -7.19 19.67 13.04
CA PRO A 91 -7.04 20.58 14.20
C PRO A 91 -7.61 20.02 15.49
N ASP A 92 -8.81 19.45 15.45
CA ASP A 92 -9.51 18.91 16.64
C ASP A 92 -8.81 17.69 17.24
N ARG A 93 -7.90 17.07 16.50
CA ARG A 93 -7.12 15.91 16.95
C ARG A 93 -5.66 16.24 17.22
N HIS A 94 -5.23 17.46 16.97
CA HIS A 94 -3.84 17.90 17.05
C HIS A 94 -2.87 16.93 16.37
N GLY A 95 -3.25 16.44 15.17
CA GLY A 95 -2.45 15.43 14.47
C GLY A 95 -3.03 15.00 13.14
N SER A 96 -2.43 13.96 12.54
CA SER A 96 -2.83 13.39 11.26
C SER A 96 -3.29 11.95 11.45
N LEU A 97 -4.34 11.53 10.72
CA LEU A 97 -4.76 10.13 10.68
C LEU A 97 -4.05 9.38 9.56
N GLN A 98 -3.83 8.09 9.76
CA GLN A 98 -3.18 7.20 8.77
C GLN A 98 -3.91 7.22 7.43
N ILE A 99 -5.25 7.20 7.44
CA ILE A 99 -6.07 7.21 6.22
C ILE A 99 -5.90 8.52 5.44
N GLU A 100 -5.74 9.65 6.13
CA GLU A 100 -5.50 10.95 5.48
C GLU A 100 -4.11 11.00 4.85
N MET A 101 -3.10 10.41 5.49
CA MET A 101 -1.75 10.27 4.94
C MET A 101 -1.76 9.49 3.62
N LEU A 102 -2.42 8.33 3.60
CA LEU A 102 -2.59 7.51 2.39
C LEU A 102 -3.37 8.24 1.30
N ALA A 103 -4.47 8.91 1.67
CA ALA A 103 -5.29 9.66 0.73
C ALA A 103 -4.54 10.85 0.13
N ALA A 104 -3.78 11.60 0.93
CA ALA A 104 -2.98 12.72 0.46
C ALA A 104 -1.87 12.28 -0.50
N ALA A 105 -1.19 11.15 -0.23
CA ALA A 105 -0.21 10.60 -1.16
C ALA A 105 -0.86 10.32 -2.53
N ARG A 106 -2.05 9.69 -2.56
CA ARG A 106 -2.80 9.42 -3.80
C ARG A 106 -3.22 10.70 -4.52
N ARG A 107 -3.77 11.70 -3.80
CA ARG A 107 -4.11 13.01 -4.37
C ARG A 107 -2.91 13.69 -5.03
N ASN A 108 -1.71 13.37 -4.55
CA ASN A 108 -0.45 13.86 -5.09
C ASN A 108 0.16 12.98 -6.20
N GLY A 109 -0.55 11.94 -6.66
CA GLY A 109 -0.16 11.10 -7.80
C GLY A 109 0.74 9.92 -7.44
N PHE A 110 0.84 9.56 -6.16
CA PHE A 110 1.67 8.45 -5.68
C PHE A 110 0.83 7.21 -5.39
N VAL A 111 1.40 6.05 -5.65
CA VAL A 111 0.85 4.76 -5.17
C VAL A 111 1.10 4.69 -3.67
N ALA A 112 0.02 4.74 -2.88
CA ALA A 112 0.09 4.72 -1.42
C ALA A 112 -0.32 3.34 -0.89
N ILE A 113 0.61 2.69 -0.18
CA ILE A 113 0.46 1.31 0.30
C ILE A 113 0.69 1.29 1.81
N GLU A 114 -0.23 0.71 2.55
CA GLU A 114 0.03 0.30 3.93
C GLU A 114 0.82 -1.00 3.91
N LEU A 115 1.97 -1.01 4.56
CA LEU A 115 2.82 -2.19 4.63
C LEU A 115 2.25 -3.22 5.61
N ALA A 116 2.52 -4.49 5.32
CA ALA A 116 2.33 -5.54 6.31
C ALA A 116 3.10 -5.21 7.60
N PRO A 117 2.60 -5.60 8.79
CA PRO A 117 3.24 -5.34 10.09
C PRO A 117 4.49 -6.21 10.28
N SER A 118 5.50 -6.01 9.42
CA SER A 118 6.70 -6.85 9.28
C SER A 118 7.96 -6.00 9.26
N LEU A 119 8.84 -6.20 10.25
CA LEU A 119 10.15 -5.54 10.29
C LEU A 119 11.03 -5.96 9.11
N PRO A 120 11.11 -7.23 8.70
CA PRO A 120 11.84 -7.62 7.48
C PRO A 120 11.38 -6.87 6.24
N ASP A 121 10.06 -6.70 6.03
CA ASP A 121 9.51 -6.01 4.86
C ASP A 121 9.86 -4.52 4.87
N LEU A 122 9.75 -3.87 6.03
CA LEU A 122 10.18 -2.48 6.21
C LEU A 122 11.65 -2.31 5.84
N LEU A 123 12.54 -3.21 6.30
CA LEU A 123 13.96 -3.14 5.99
C LEU A 123 14.25 -3.45 4.52
N ALA A 124 13.50 -4.37 3.90
CA ALA A 124 13.61 -4.69 2.48
C ALA A 124 13.24 -3.47 1.60
N GLU A 125 12.21 -2.71 1.98
CA GLU A 125 11.85 -1.47 1.28
C GLU A 125 12.95 -0.42 1.38
N ILE A 126 13.53 -0.21 2.57
CA ILE A 126 14.67 0.70 2.73
C ILE A 126 15.86 0.24 1.87
N ALA A 127 16.16 -1.06 1.86
CA ALA A 127 17.24 -1.62 1.05
C ALA A 127 17.02 -1.42 -0.46
N ALA A 128 15.75 -1.44 -0.89
CA ALA A 128 15.35 -1.17 -2.27
C ALA A 128 15.32 0.33 -2.64
N GLY A 129 15.65 1.21 -1.71
CA GLY A 129 15.66 2.65 -1.94
C GLY A 129 14.35 3.36 -1.64
N ASN A 130 13.40 2.70 -0.98
CA ASN A 130 12.09 3.24 -0.64
C ASN A 130 12.08 3.72 0.82
N PRO A 131 11.99 5.03 1.09
CA PRO A 131 11.80 5.53 2.45
C PRO A 131 10.39 5.18 2.94
N VAL A 132 10.28 4.78 4.21
CA VAL A 132 9.02 4.29 4.80
C VAL A 132 8.54 5.24 5.87
N VAL A 133 7.31 5.75 5.76
CA VAL A 133 6.67 6.48 6.86
C VAL A 133 6.20 5.48 7.90
N VAL A 134 6.57 5.71 9.15
CA VAL A 134 6.19 4.88 10.29
C VAL A 134 5.43 5.71 11.34
N LEU A 135 4.45 5.11 12.01
CA LEU A 135 3.80 5.70 13.17
C LEU A 135 4.34 5.03 14.43
N GLN A 136 4.79 5.82 15.37
CA GLN A 136 5.29 5.35 16.67
C GLN A 136 4.42 5.91 17.80
N ASN A 137 4.26 5.15 18.88
CA ASN A 137 3.83 5.70 20.16
C ASN A 137 5.06 5.82 21.05
N LEU A 138 5.52 7.05 21.24
CA LEU A 138 6.75 7.36 21.99
C LEU A 138 6.55 7.34 23.52
N ALA A 139 5.30 7.18 23.99
CA ALA A 139 4.95 7.14 25.40
C ALA A 139 4.31 5.78 25.80
N LEU A 140 3.35 5.79 26.70
CA LEU A 140 2.70 4.60 27.24
C LEU A 140 1.41 4.26 26.47
N ASP A 141 0.97 3.01 26.48
CA ASP A 141 -0.25 2.58 25.78
C ASP A 141 -1.51 3.29 26.29
N TRP A 142 -1.58 3.58 27.58
CA TRP A 142 -2.70 4.27 28.22
C TRP A 142 -2.57 5.81 28.16
N TYR A 143 -1.41 6.35 27.78
CA TYR A 143 -1.17 7.79 27.56
C TYR A 143 -0.25 7.96 26.34
N PRO A 144 -0.80 7.84 25.12
CA PRO A 144 0.02 7.78 23.91
C PRO A 144 0.56 9.15 23.50
N ALA A 145 1.78 9.14 22.97
CA ALA A 145 2.39 10.25 22.24
C ALA A 145 2.67 9.79 20.80
N TRP A 146 1.70 10.01 19.91
CA TRP A 146 1.77 9.59 18.52
C TRP A 146 2.74 10.45 17.74
N HIS A 147 3.60 9.81 16.96
CA HIS A 147 4.62 10.49 16.19
C HIS A 147 4.88 9.77 14.86
N TYR A 148 4.82 10.55 13.76
CA TYR A 148 5.24 10.09 12.44
C TYR A 148 6.72 10.39 12.24
N ALA A 149 7.46 9.38 11.77
CA ALA A 149 8.84 9.49 11.35
C ALA A 149 9.03 8.83 9.98
N VAL A 150 10.15 9.10 9.31
CA VAL A 150 10.52 8.43 8.06
C VAL A 150 11.73 7.55 8.31
N ALA A 151 11.58 6.25 8.17
CA ALA A 151 12.67 5.29 8.23
C ALA A 151 13.45 5.36 6.91
N ILE A 152 14.74 5.70 7.03
CA ILE A 152 15.63 5.96 5.90
C ILE A 152 16.87 5.06 5.89
N GLY A 153 17.12 4.27 6.93
CA GLY A 153 18.29 3.42 6.98
C GLY A 153 18.30 2.49 8.18
N TYR A 154 19.18 1.50 8.11
CA TYR A 154 19.41 0.57 9.20
C TYR A 154 20.85 0.00 9.14
N ASP A 155 21.31 -0.51 10.28
CA ASP A 155 22.52 -1.28 10.42
C ASP A 155 22.22 -2.48 11.34
N LEU A 156 22.16 -3.69 10.76
CA LEU A 156 21.81 -4.91 11.49
C LEU A 156 22.93 -5.34 12.44
N LYS A 157 24.19 -5.08 12.08
CA LYS A 157 25.33 -5.39 12.94
C LYS A 157 25.36 -4.50 14.18
N ALA A 158 25.10 -3.20 14.00
CA ALA A 158 25.01 -2.25 15.10
C ALA A 158 23.63 -2.28 15.79
N ARG A 159 22.64 -3.02 15.25
CA ARG A 159 21.25 -3.11 15.71
C ARG A 159 20.62 -1.72 15.84
N ARG A 160 20.74 -0.91 14.80
CA ARG A 160 20.21 0.45 14.74
C ARG A 160 19.35 0.69 13.53
N ILE A 161 18.34 1.56 13.68
CA ILE A 161 17.57 2.15 12.60
C ILE A 161 17.88 3.64 12.55
N THR A 162 17.84 4.22 11.35
CA THR A 162 18.02 5.64 11.10
C THR A 162 16.72 6.26 10.63
N LEU A 163 16.26 7.33 11.28
CA LEU A 163 15.01 8.02 11.02
C LEU A 163 15.24 9.49 10.70
N ARG A 164 14.35 10.09 9.90
CA ARG A 164 14.03 11.51 9.91
C ARG A 164 12.90 11.72 10.91
N SER A 165 13.13 12.43 12.01
CA SER A 165 12.18 12.45 13.13
C SER A 165 12.32 13.72 13.95
N GLY A 166 11.24 14.45 14.17
CA GLY A 166 11.23 15.68 14.94
C GLY A 166 12.18 16.73 14.35
N THR A 167 13.09 17.24 15.17
CA THR A 167 14.16 18.16 14.76
C THR A 167 15.45 17.44 14.36
N GLU A 168 15.46 16.11 14.43
CA GLU A 168 16.65 15.29 14.19
C GLU A 168 16.69 14.80 12.74
N ARG A 169 17.57 15.39 11.93
CA ARG A 169 17.78 14.99 10.54
C ARG A 169 18.22 13.52 10.39
N ARG A 170 18.93 12.99 11.39
CA ARG A 170 19.49 11.63 11.36
C ARG A 170 19.44 11.02 12.76
N LEU A 171 18.23 10.77 13.23
CA LEU A 171 18.02 10.09 14.51
C LEU A 171 18.41 8.62 14.38
N GLN A 172 19.41 8.19 15.14
CA GLN A 172 19.77 6.79 15.26
C GLN A 172 19.25 6.23 16.57
N MET A 173 18.38 5.23 16.50
CA MET A 173 17.87 4.55 17.68
C MET A 173 18.12 3.04 17.63
N PRO A 174 18.22 2.35 18.78
CA PRO A 174 18.28 0.89 18.81
C PRO A 174 17.04 0.27 18.15
N LEU A 175 17.23 -0.83 17.39
CA LEU A 175 16.12 -1.54 16.71
C LEU A 175 15.09 -2.11 17.69
N ASP A 176 15.49 -2.52 18.88
CA ASP A 176 14.60 -2.98 19.95
C ASP A 176 13.70 -1.84 20.46
N THR A 177 14.26 -0.65 20.70
CA THR A 177 13.49 0.54 21.07
C THR A 177 12.52 0.94 19.96
N PHE A 178 12.98 0.89 18.71
CA PHE A 178 12.12 1.15 17.55
C PHE A 178 10.96 0.15 17.47
N GLU A 179 11.23 -1.15 17.56
CA GLU A 179 10.19 -2.16 17.50
C GLU A 179 9.15 -1.99 18.62
N HIS A 180 9.58 -1.62 19.83
CA HIS A 180 8.66 -1.35 20.94
C HIS A 180 7.72 -0.17 20.67
N THR A 181 8.26 0.95 20.20
CA THR A 181 7.46 2.15 19.91
C THR A 181 6.56 1.95 18.69
N TRP A 182 7.04 1.25 17.69
CA TRP A 182 6.30 0.92 16.47
C TRP A 182 5.20 -0.13 16.72
N ARG A 183 5.47 -1.15 17.53
CA ARG A 183 4.47 -2.14 17.94
C ARG A 183 3.24 -1.51 18.59
N ARG A 184 3.42 -0.47 19.39
CA ARG A 184 2.31 0.24 20.05
C ARG A 184 1.36 0.94 19.07
N SER A 185 1.78 1.17 17.83
CA SER A 185 0.93 1.66 16.75
C SER A 185 0.32 0.54 15.90
N GLY A 186 0.43 -0.74 16.32
CA GLY A 186 0.04 -1.89 15.51
C GLY A 186 1.04 -2.16 14.37
N TYR A 187 2.28 -1.69 14.48
CA TYR A 187 3.29 -1.78 13.42
C TYR A 187 2.89 -1.02 12.14
N TRP A 188 2.13 0.07 12.27
CA TRP A 188 1.69 0.81 11.11
C TRP A 188 2.86 1.47 10.38
N ALA A 189 2.91 1.22 9.07
CA ALA A 189 3.86 1.83 8.16
C ALA A 189 3.23 2.01 6.78
N MET A 190 3.70 3.00 6.01
CA MET A 190 3.26 3.20 4.64
C MET A 190 4.40 3.54 3.69
N LEU A 191 4.24 3.11 2.45
CA LEU A 191 4.97 3.59 1.29
C LEU A 191 4.16 4.64 0.54
N ALA A 192 4.87 5.61 -0.03
CA ALA A 192 4.35 6.49 -1.08
C ALA A 192 5.34 6.42 -2.24
N LEU A 193 5.00 5.66 -3.27
CA LEU A 193 5.88 5.39 -4.40
C LEU A 193 5.44 6.19 -5.63
N PRO A 194 6.37 6.82 -6.38
CA PRO A 194 6.04 7.35 -7.69
C PRO A 194 5.58 6.20 -8.60
N PRO A 195 4.71 6.45 -9.61
CA PRO A 195 4.08 5.40 -10.42
C PRO A 195 5.04 4.38 -11.04
N ARG A 196 6.23 4.84 -11.42
CA ARG A 196 7.27 3.99 -12.07
C ARG A 196 8.11 3.17 -11.09
N ARG A 197 7.84 3.22 -9.80
CA ARG A 197 8.60 2.49 -8.79
C ARG A 197 7.76 1.39 -8.16
N LEU A 198 8.28 0.17 -8.22
CA LEU A 198 7.64 -0.98 -7.60
C LEU A 198 8.16 -1.20 -6.17
N PRO A 199 7.31 -1.67 -5.25
CA PRO A 199 7.74 -2.08 -3.92
C PRO A 199 8.57 -3.36 -3.97
N ALA A 200 9.45 -3.54 -2.98
CA ALA A 200 10.28 -4.73 -2.88
C ALA A 200 9.57 -5.91 -2.18
N SER A 201 8.74 -5.60 -1.17
CA SER A 201 8.16 -6.59 -0.25
C SER A 201 6.65 -6.82 -0.45
N VAL A 202 6.00 -6.04 -1.31
CA VAL A 202 4.55 -6.09 -1.49
C VAL A 202 4.17 -7.02 -2.63
N ALA A 203 3.17 -7.87 -2.42
CA ALA A 203 2.63 -8.76 -3.44
C ALA A 203 1.89 -8.00 -4.55
N ALA A 204 1.79 -8.60 -5.76
CA ALA A 204 1.12 -8.00 -6.91
C ALA A 204 -0.30 -7.51 -6.59
N GLY A 205 -1.14 -8.36 -5.95
CA GLY A 205 -2.52 -8.03 -5.65
C GLY A 205 -2.68 -6.81 -4.73
N ASP A 206 -1.82 -6.67 -3.70
CA ASP A 206 -1.85 -5.53 -2.79
C ASP A 206 -1.39 -4.24 -3.47
N TYR A 207 -0.32 -4.32 -4.28
CA TYR A 207 0.16 -3.21 -5.09
C TYR A 207 -0.92 -2.74 -6.07
N LEU A 208 -1.51 -3.64 -6.86
CA LEU A 208 -2.53 -3.30 -7.85
C LEU A 208 -3.82 -2.78 -7.21
N SER A 209 -4.18 -3.28 -6.02
CA SER A 209 -5.26 -2.71 -5.22
C SER A 209 -4.96 -1.25 -4.83
N ALA A 210 -3.70 -0.93 -4.53
CA ALA A 210 -3.30 0.46 -4.24
C ALA A 210 -3.32 1.33 -5.50
N VAL A 211 -2.92 0.80 -6.67
CA VAL A 211 -3.01 1.49 -7.96
C VAL A 211 -4.46 1.78 -8.33
N ALA A 212 -5.38 0.82 -8.16
CA ALA A 212 -6.81 1.04 -8.40
C ALA A 212 -7.40 2.12 -7.48
N ARG A 213 -6.92 2.22 -6.23
CA ARG A 213 -7.29 3.35 -5.34
C ARG A 213 -6.74 4.69 -5.80
N LEU A 214 -5.53 4.71 -6.37
CA LEU A 214 -4.94 5.92 -6.98
C LEU A 214 -5.79 6.37 -8.18
N GLU A 215 -6.17 5.45 -9.06
CA GLU A 215 -7.02 5.70 -10.22
C GLU A 215 -8.35 6.37 -9.82
N LYS A 216 -9.01 5.86 -8.76
CA LYS A 216 -10.26 6.41 -8.23
C LYS A 216 -10.15 7.84 -7.69
N THR A 217 -8.95 8.37 -7.46
CA THR A 217 -8.74 9.77 -7.05
C THR A 217 -8.62 10.75 -8.22
N GLY A 218 -8.92 10.31 -9.45
CA GLY A 218 -8.82 11.12 -10.66
C GLY A 218 -7.37 11.26 -11.17
N ARG A 219 -6.46 10.40 -10.74
CA ARG A 219 -5.06 10.36 -11.17
C ARG A 219 -4.83 9.25 -12.21
N ALA A 220 -5.65 9.27 -13.28
CA ALA A 220 -5.64 8.24 -14.32
C ALA A 220 -4.26 8.08 -14.98
N ALA A 221 -3.59 9.16 -15.35
CA ALA A 221 -2.25 9.11 -15.94
C ALA A 221 -1.22 8.45 -15.01
N SER A 222 -1.22 8.81 -13.71
CA SER A 222 -0.34 8.17 -12.72
C SER A 222 -0.69 6.68 -12.51
N ALA A 223 -1.97 6.33 -12.56
CA ALA A 223 -2.39 4.94 -12.46
C ALA A 223 -1.98 4.13 -13.70
N ARG A 224 -2.11 4.71 -14.91
CA ARG A 224 -1.64 4.09 -16.16
C ARG A 224 -0.15 3.76 -16.09
N GLU A 225 0.70 4.73 -15.73
CA GLU A 225 2.14 4.49 -15.53
C GLU A 225 2.42 3.39 -14.49
N ALA A 226 1.63 3.33 -13.41
CA ALA A 226 1.81 2.32 -12.38
C ALA A 226 1.38 0.91 -12.85
N TYR A 227 0.32 0.81 -13.67
CA TYR A 227 -0.05 -0.46 -14.31
C TYR A 227 0.99 -0.91 -15.32
N GLU A 228 1.55 0.00 -16.13
CA GLU A 228 2.64 -0.29 -17.06
C GLU A 228 3.85 -0.86 -16.31
N SER A 229 4.28 -0.19 -15.23
CA SER A 229 5.39 -0.66 -14.39
C SER A 229 5.10 -2.00 -13.71
N ALA A 230 3.83 -2.25 -13.31
CA ALA A 230 3.43 -3.54 -12.77
C ALA A 230 3.61 -4.66 -13.80
N LEU A 231 3.27 -4.40 -15.05
CA LEU A 231 3.38 -5.38 -16.15
C LEU A 231 4.83 -5.69 -16.57
N GLU A 232 5.81 -4.84 -16.21
CA GLU A 232 7.22 -5.17 -16.34
C GLU A 232 7.64 -6.32 -15.40
N ARG A 233 7.03 -6.37 -14.20
CA ARG A 233 7.33 -7.37 -13.17
C ARG A 233 6.36 -8.56 -13.19
N TRP A 234 5.10 -8.32 -13.54
CA TRP A 234 4.01 -9.29 -13.58
C TRP A 234 3.30 -9.19 -14.95
N PRO A 235 3.93 -9.68 -16.04
CA PRO A 235 3.50 -9.38 -17.42
C PRO A 235 2.08 -9.87 -17.76
N ASP A 236 1.61 -10.91 -17.07
CA ASP A 236 0.31 -11.53 -17.34
C ASP A 236 -0.71 -11.29 -16.22
N ASP A 237 -0.49 -10.30 -15.35
CA ASP A 237 -1.46 -10.01 -14.29
C ASP A 237 -2.74 -9.38 -14.87
N LEU A 238 -3.86 -10.08 -14.67
CA LEU A 238 -5.17 -9.68 -15.21
C LEU A 238 -5.62 -8.29 -14.71
N THR A 239 -5.39 -8.00 -13.44
CA THR A 239 -5.80 -6.70 -12.86
C THR A 239 -5.02 -5.55 -13.46
N ALA A 240 -3.70 -5.77 -13.68
CA ALA A 240 -2.85 -4.76 -14.33
C ALA A 240 -3.24 -4.56 -15.80
N LEU A 241 -3.50 -5.62 -16.55
CA LEU A 241 -3.91 -5.54 -17.96
C LEU A 241 -5.27 -4.85 -18.12
N ILE A 242 -6.26 -5.22 -17.29
CA ILE A 242 -7.58 -4.56 -17.28
C ILE A 242 -7.45 -3.09 -16.87
N GLY A 243 -6.66 -2.79 -15.83
CA GLY A 243 -6.43 -1.42 -15.37
C GLY A 243 -5.76 -0.56 -16.43
N LEU A 244 -4.76 -1.10 -17.13
CA LEU A 244 -4.10 -0.43 -18.25
C LEU A 244 -5.10 -0.14 -19.38
N GLY A 245 -5.89 -1.13 -19.78
CA GLY A 245 -6.92 -0.96 -20.82
C GLY A 245 -7.97 0.08 -20.41
N ASN A 246 -8.48 0.02 -19.19
CA ASN A 246 -9.48 0.96 -18.69
C ASN A 246 -8.95 2.41 -18.63
N THR A 247 -7.69 2.61 -18.24
CA THR A 247 -7.08 3.94 -18.20
C THR A 247 -6.85 4.49 -19.61
N ALA A 248 -6.38 3.64 -20.54
CA ALA A 248 -6.21 4.01 -21.95
C ALA A 248 -7.55 4.38 -22.59
N HIS A 249 -8.59 3.56 -22.39
CA HIS A 249 -9.93 3.81 -22.89
C HIS A 249 -10.51 5.16 -22.41
N ARG A 250 -10.36 5.45 -21.11
CA ARG A 250 -10.79 6.72 -20.50
C ARG A 250 -10.08 7.93 -21.09
N ASP A 251 -8.81 7.77 -21.46
CA ASP A 251 -7.99 8.80 -22.08
C ASP A 251 -8.29 8.97 -23.60
N GLY A 252 -9.20 8.12 -24.18
CA GLY A 252 -9.54 8.08 -25.59
C GLY A 252 -8.50 7.38 -26.47
N ASP A 253 -7.51 6.70 -25.89
CA ASP A 253 -6.50 5.91 -26.59
C ASP A 253 -7.05 4.49 -26.80
N LEU A 254 -8.02 4.38 -27.74
CA LEU A 254 -8.78 3.16 -27.97
C LEU A 254 -7.88 2.02 -28.49
N GLU A 255 -6.88 2.33 -29.29
CA GLU A 255 -5.93 1.36 -29.81
C GLU A 255 -5.08 0.74 -28.69
N ALA A 256 -4.60 1.56 -27.74
CA ALA A 256 -3.88 1.05 -26.57
C ALA A 256 -4.79 0.23 -25.65
N ALA A 257 -6.07 0.64 -25.51
CA ALA A 257 -7.07 -0.11 -24.76
C ALA A 257 -7.32 -1.50 -25.38
N GLU A 258 -7.53 -1.55 -26.69
CA GLU A 258 -7.68 -2.81 -27.45
C GLU A 258 -6.49 -3.74 -27.22
N GLN A 259 -5.26 -3.23 -27.36
CA GLN A 259 -4.05 -4.02 -27.17
C GLN A 259 -3.98 -4.61 -25.75
N ALA A 260 -4.28 -3.81 -24.73
CA ALA A 260 -4.27 -4.25 -23.34
C ALA A 260 -5.33 -5.35 -23.08
N PHE A 261 -6.56 -5.17 -23.57
CA PHE A 261 -7.64 -6.14 -23.39
C PHE A 261 -7.38 -7.44 -24.21
N ARG A 262 -6.83 -7.35 -25.41
CA ARG A 262 -6.41 -8.55 -26.17
C ARG A 262 -5.30 -9.32 -25.45
N ARG A 263 -4.33 -8.64 -24.84
CA ARG A 263 -3.33 -9.30 -24.00
C ARG A 263 -3.98 -9.96 -22.77
N ALA A 264 -4.97 -9.30 -22.15
CA ALA A 264 -5.71 -9.87 -21.03
C ALA A 264 -6.44 -11.15 -21.42
N ILE A 265 -7.09 -11.19 -22.60
CA ILE A 265 -7.77 -12.39 -23.12
C ILE A 265 -6.77 -13.48 -23.45
N LEU A 266 -5.62 -13.15 -24.07
CA LEU A 266 -4.59 -14.13 -24.40
C LEU A 266 -4.05 -14.83 -23.15
N ALA A 267 -3.80 -14.09 -22.06
CA ALA A 267 -3.31 -14.64 -20.81
C ALA A 267 -4.45 -15.29 -19.97
N HIS A 268 -5.66 -14.77 -20.07
CA HIS A 268 -6.83 -15.17 -19.27
C HIS A 268 -8.09 -15.30 -20.13
N PRO A 269 -8.20 -16.34 -20.96
CA PRO A 269 -9.30 -16.49 -21.94
C PRO A 269 -10.68 -16.65 -21.29
N GLN A 270 -10.75 -16.93 -20.00
CA GLN A 270 -12.01 -17.02 -19.24
C GLN A 270 -12.40 -15.70 -18.52
N SER A 271 -11.77 -14.58 -18.88
CA SER A 271 -12.06 -13.29 -18.26
C SER A 271 -13.23 -12.58 -18.96
N ALA A 272 -14.45 -12.77 -18.46
CA ALA A 272 -15.62 -12.04 -18.95
C ALA A 272 -15.42 -10.50 -18.94
N ALA A 273 -14.64 -9.98 -17.96
CA ALA A 273 -14.31 -8.55 -17.91
C ALA A 273 -13.45 -8.10 -19.11
N ALA A 274 -12.47 -8.90 -19.50
CA ALA A 274 -11.59 -8.56 -20.63
C ALA A 274 -12.37 -8.57 -21.95
N HIS A 275 -13.17 -9.60 -22.18
CA HIS A 275 -14.04 -9.69 -23.36
C HIS A 275 -15.06 -8.55 -23.43
N ASN A 276 -15.74 -8.25 -22.30
CA ASN A 276 -16.69 -7.16 -22.24
C ASN A 276 -16.05 -5.79 -22.54
N ASN A 277 -14.88 -5.53 -21.98
CA ASN A 277 -14.22 -4.24 -22.18
C ASN A 277 -13.62 -4.12 -23.59
N LEU A 278 -13.14 -5.24 -24.16
CA LEU A 278 -12.74 -5.28 -25.56
C LEU A 278 -13.93 -5.03 -26.48
N ALA A 279 -15.10 -5.63 -26.22
CA ALA A 279 -16.31 -5.41 -26.99
C ALA A 279 -16.70 -3.93 -27.02
N GLN A 280 -16.70 -3.26 -25.88
CA GLN A 280 -16.99 -1.81 -25.80
C GLN A 280 -15.98 -1.00 -26.60
N THR A 281 -14.70 -1.31 -26.47
CA THR A 281 -13.61 -0.61 -27.18
C THR A 281 -13.71 -0.80 -28.70
N LEU A 282 -14.03 -2.02 -29.15
CA LEU A 282 -14.20 -2.33 -30.59
C LEU A 282 -15.44 -1.64 -31.19
N GLU A 283 -16.53 -1.53 -30.41
CA GLU A 283 -17.72 -0.77 -30.81
C GLU A 283 -17.40 0.70 -31.04
N GLU A 284 -16.63 1.32 -30.15
CA GLU A 284 -16.17 2.71 -30.28
C GLU A 284 -15.14 2.91 -31.43
N LEU A 285 -14.51 1.82 -31.90
CA LEU A 285 -13.66 1.78 -33.08
C LEU A 285 -14.41 1.47 -34.38
N ASP A 286 -15.76 1.45 -34.37
CA ASP A 286 -16.65 1.09 -35.49
C ASP A 286 -16.41 -0.35 -36.03
N ARG A 287 -15.88 -1.26 -35.18
CA ARG A 287 -15.63 -2.67 -35.52
C ARG A 287 -16.71 -3.58 -34.97
N HIS A 288 -17.94 -3.35 -35.44
CA HIS A 288 -19.18 -3.92 -34.89
C HIS A 288 -19.22 -5.46 -34.86
N ASP A 289 -18.73 -6.14 -35.92
CA ASP A 289 -18.76 -7.61 -35.99
C ASP A 289 -17.85 -8.23 -34.92
N GLU A 290 -16.66 -7.64 -34.70
CA GLU A 290 -15.73 -8.10 -33.68
C GLU A 290 -16.28 -7.75 -32.29
N ALA A 291 -16.83 -6.57 -32.09
CA ALA A 291 -17.47 -6.17 -30.84
C ALA A 291 -18.58 -7.15 -30.45
N LEU A 292 -19.44 -7.53 -31.40
CA LEU A 292 -20.50 -8.49 -31.18
C LEU A 292 -19.99 -9.88 -30.79
N ALA A 293 -18.90 -10.35 -31.41
CA ALA A 293 -18.28 -11.62 -31.07
C ALA A 293 -17.75 -11.63 -29.63
N GLU A 294 -17.02 -10.59 -29.25
CA GLU A 294 -16.46 -10.45 -27.90
C GLU A 294 -17.55 -10.28 -26.83
N ALA A 295 -18.62 -9.52 -27.13
CA ALA A 295 -19.75 -9.36 -26.22
C ALA A 295 -20.49 -10.68 -25.96
N ARG A 296 -20.68 -11.51 -26.99
CA ARG A 296 -21.28 -12.86 -26.85
C ARG A 296 -20.40 -13.77 -26.01
N GLU A 297 -19.09 -13.72 -26.21
CA GLU A 297 -18.15 -14.49 -25.40
C GLU A 297 -18.21 -14.06 -23.92
N ALA A 298 -18.23 -12.77 -23.65
CA ALA A 298 -18.38 -12.24 -22.29
C ALA A 298 -19.67 -12.73 -21.59
N VAL A 299 -20.80 -12.77 -22.32
CA VAL A 299 -22.08 -13.30 -21.80
C VAL A 299 -21.99 -14.81 -21.60
N GLY A 300 -21.39 -15.55 -22.56
CA GLY A 300 -21.21 -17.01 -22.49
C GLY A 300 -20.38 -17.47 -21.30
N LEU A 301 -19.40 -16.66 -20.85
CA LEU A 301 -18.59 -16.91 -19.68
C LEU A 301 -19.35 -16.71 -18.36
N GLY A 302 -20.39 -15.88 -18.35
CA GLY A 302 -21.25 -15.64 -17.19
C GLY A 302 -20.51 -15.04 -15.99
N GLY A 303 -21.03 -15.33 -14.80
CA GLY A 303 -20.40 -14.93 -13.52
C GLY A 303 -20.84 -13.55 -13.00
N PRO A 304 -20.07 -12.91 -12.11
CA PRO A 304 -20.50 -11.66 -11.44
C PRO A 304 -20.77 -10.47 -12.35
N LEU A 305 -20.30 -10.51 -13.60
CA LEU A 305 -20.45 -9.45 -14.58
C LEU A 305 -21.49 -9.78 -15.67
N GLU A 306 -22.25 -10.88 -15.54
CA GLU A 306 -23.22 -11.33 -16.54
C GLU A 306 -24.21 -10.23 -16.92
N ASP A 307 -24.82 -9.55 -15.93
CA ASP A 307 -25.74 -8.43 -16.20
C ASP A 307 -25.07 -7.25 -16.92
N VAL A 308 -23.78 -7.01 -16.67
CA VAL A 308 -23.01 -5.96 -17.36
C VAL A 308 -22.77 -6.38 -18.81
N SER A 309 -22.34 -7.62 -19.03
CA SER A 309 -22.06 -8.17 -20.34
C SER A 309 -23.32 -8.25 -21.22
N MET A 310 -24.45 -8.62 -20.65
CA MET A 310 -25.74 -8.58 -21.35
C MET A 310 -26.11 -7.18 -21.80
N ARG A 311 -25.98 -6.15 -20.93
CA ARG A 311 -26.25 -4.76 -21.34
C ARG A 311 -25.32 -4.28 -22.45
N THR A 312 -24.04 -4.67 -22.43
CA THR A 312 -23.09 -4.34 -23.48
C THR A 312 -23.51 -5.00 -24.80
N LEU A 313 -23.88 -6.27 -24.77
CA LEU A 313 -24.37 -7.00 -25.96
C LEU A 313 -25.64 -6.34 -26.54
N ASP A 314 -26.63 -6.02 -25.69
CA ASP A 314 -27.87 -5.37 -26.12
C ASP A 314 -27.64 -3.98 -26.76
N ALA A 315 -26.66 -3.22 -26.22
CA ALA A 315 -26.28 -1.92 -26.76
C ALA A 315 -25.68 -2.06 -28.18
N ILE A 316 -24.74 -3.01 -28.36
CA ILE A 316 -24.10 -3.27 -29.66
C ILE A 316 -25.11 -3.73 -30.70
N VAL A 317 -25.99 -4.68 -30.36
CA VAL A 317 -27.05 -5.18 -31.26
C VAL A 317 -28.01 -4.05 -31.66
N SER A 318 -28.37 -3.17 -30.73
CA SER A 318 -29.24 -2.04 -30.99
C SER A 318 -28.63 -0.97 -31.90
N HIS A 319 -27.31 -0.81 -31.87
CA HIS A 319 -26.56 0.08 -32.77
C HIS A 319 -26.53 -0.48 -34.20
N ALA A 320 -26.20 -1.77 -34.38
CA ALA A 320 -26.20 -2.43 -35.68
C ALA A 320 -27.55 -2.36 -36.39
N GLY A 321 -28.68 -2.55 -35.67
CA GLY A 321 -30.01 -2.47 -36.25
C GLY A 321 -30.44 -1.07 -36.68
N ARG A 322 -29.85 0.00 -36.14
CA ARG A 322 -30.13 1.38 -36.57
C ARG A 322 -29.37 1.74 -37.84
N GLY A 323 -28.13 1.32 -37.99
CA GLY A 323 -27.35 1.55 -39.21
C GLY A 323 -27.99 0.92 -40.47
N GLU A 324 -28.60 -0.27 -40.35
CA GLU A 324 -29.31 -0.92 -41.46
C GLU A 324 -30.60 -0.19 -41.89
N GLN A 325 -31.28 0.52 -40.96
CA GLN A 325 -32.47 1.28 -41.27
C GLN A 325 -32.19 2.61 -41.97
N GLU A 326 -31.06 3.27 -41.67
CA GLU A 326 -30.64 4.51 -42.34
C GLU A 326 -30.12 4.27 -43.76
N TRP A 327 -29.57 3.08 -44.05
CA TRP A 327 -29.12 2.70 -45.42
C TRP A 327 -30.28 2.34 -46.36
N ASN A 328 -31.45 1.98 -45.83
CA ASN A 328 -32.64 1.56 -46.60
C ASN A 328 -33.62 2.71 -46.84
N GLN A 329 -33.33 3.96 -46.48
CA GLN A 329 -34.08 5.18 -46.75
C GLN A 329 -33.36 6.08 -47.77
#